data_dcdb9eb0cfaacc3f61325299bb8d9f46
#
_entry.id   dcdb9eb0cfaacc3f61325299bb8d9f46
#
_cell.length_a   1.000
_cell.length_b   1.000
_cell.length_c   1.000
_cell.angle_alpha   90.00
_cell.angle_beta   90.00
_cell.angle_gamma   90.00
#
_symmetry.space_group_name_H-M   'P 1'
#
loop_
_entity.id
_entity.type
_entity.pdbx_description
1 polymer ?
#
loop_
_entity_poly.entity_id
_entity_poly.type
_entity_poly.pdbx_seq_one_letter_code
_entity_poly.pdbx_strand_id
1 'polypeptide(L)'
;MMKERLLLKSETVPVIPNHVRFEFNEVRKEWVLLAPERALYPDKIAIEVLKKCVGKISIQLIGENLAKKYKAPVEKIIEDIINMLQDLADKGFLKEC
;
A
#
# COMPACT_ATOMS: atom_id res chain seq x y z
N MET A 1 -21.85 -14.43 12.37
CA MET A 1 -21.69 -13.00 12.08
C MET A 1 -20.60 -12.81 11.02
N MET A 2 -20.94 -12.10 9.97
CA MET A 2 -19.96 -11.86 8.92
C MET A 2 -19.04 -10.70 9.28
N LYS A 3 -17.76 -10.93 9.10
CA LYS A 3 -16.76 -9.88 9.32
C LYS A 3 -16.69 -9.00 8.07
N GLU A 4 -16.83 -7.71 8.25
CA GLU A 4 -16.76 -6.80 7.13
C GLU A 4 -15.35 -6.73 6.58
N ARG A 5 -15.25 -6.77 5.27
CA ARG A 5 -14.00 -6.61 4.57
C ARG A 5 -13.77 -5.13 4.26
N LEU A 6 -12.56 -4.64 4.50
CA LEU A 6 -12.21 -3.28 4.12
C LEU A 6 -12.17 -3.18 2.60
N LEU A 7 -13.02 -2.32 2.04
CA LEU A 7 -13.01 -2.05 0.60
C LEU A 7 -12.37 -0.70 0.35
N LEU A 8 -11.26 -0.72 -0.37
CA LEU A 8 -10.50 0.49 -0.67
C LEU A 8 -11.11 1.24 -1.84
N LYS A 9 -11.09 2.57 -1.71
CA LYS A 9 -11.59 3.49 -2.73
C LYS A 9 -10.54 4.56 -2.97
N SER A 10 -10.74 5.37 -4.01
CA SER A 10 -9.79 6.44 -4.31
C SER A 10 -9.67 7.46 -3.18
N GLU A 11 -10.74 7.71 -2.43
CA GLU A 11 -10.71 8.65 -1.29
C GLU A 11 -10.19 8.01 0.00
N THR A 12 -9.94 6.71 0.03
CA THR A 12 -9.38 6.05 1.21
C THR A 12 -7.98 6.56 1.49
N VAL A 13 -7.71 6.84 2.77
CA VAL A 13 -6.38 7.24 3.23
C VAL A 13 -5.72 6.01 3.85
N PRO A 14 -4.80 5.36 3.16
CA PRO A 14 -4.22 4.11 3.67
C PRO A 14 -3.12 4.36 4.68
N VAL A 15 -2.99 3.43 5.63
CA VAL A 15 -1.92 3.48 6.62
C VAL A 15 -1.48 2.05 6.95
N ILE A 16 -0.19 1.89 7.22
CA ILE A 16 0.36 0.62 7.66
C ILE A 16 0.11 0.51 9.18
N PRO A 17 -0.61 -0.52 9.64
CA PRO A 17 -0.93 -0.62 11.08
C PRO A 17 0.31 -0.89 11.94
N ASN A 18 0.20 -0.59 13.24
CA ASN A 18 1.34 -0.69 14.16
C ASN A 18 1.96 -2.08 14.27
N HIS A 19 1.17 -3.12 14.03
CA HIS A 19 1.69 -4.49 14.13
C HIS A 19 2.46 -4.93 12.88
N VAL A 20 2.50 -4.07 11.86
CA VAL A 20 3.21 -4.34 10.61
C VAL A 20 4.41 -3.39 10.52
N ARG A 21 5.54 -3.93 10.12
CA ARG A 21 6.75 -3.14 9.93
C ARG A 21 7.10 -3.09 8.45
N PHE A 22 7.34 -1.89 7.95
CA PHE A 22 7.80 -1.70 6.58
C PHE A 22 9.20 -1.10 6.67
N GLU A 23 10.22 -1.92 6.37
CA GLU A 23 11.60 -1.49 6.58
C GLU A 23 12.54 -2.07 5.53
N PHE A 24 13.71 -1.47 5.40
CA PHE A 24 14.75 -1.93 4.49
C PHE A 24 15.61 -2.97 5.21
N ASN A 25 15.74 -4.16 4.62
CA ASN A 25 16.56 -5.23 5.18
C ASN A 25 17.99 -5.07 4.64
N GLU A 26 18.92 -4.71 5.51
CA GLU A 26 20.31 -4.44 5.13
C GLU A 26 21.03 -5.69 4.64
N VAL A 27 20.70 -6.85 5.18
CA VAL A 27 21.35 -8.09 4.79
C VAL A 27 20.94 -8.50 3.38
N ARG A 28 19.64 -8.46 3.09
CA ARG A 28 19.11 -8.84 1.79
C ARG A 28 19.15 -7.70 0.79
N LYS A 29 19.35 -6.46 1.26
CA LYS A 29 19.36 -5.26 0.41
C LYS A 29 18.03 -5.07 -0.30
N GLU A 30 16.92 -5.31 0.42
CA GLU A 30 15.59 -5.10 -0.15
C GLU A 30 14.58 -4.71 0.94
N TRP A 31 13.51 -4.07 0.51
CA TRP A 31 12.43 -3.66 1.40
C TRP A 31 11.56 -4.86 1.75
N VAL A 32 11.01 -4.85 2.96
CA VAL A 32 10.18 -5.94 3.44
C VAL A 32 9.02 -5.40 4.26
N LEU A 33 7.84 -6.04 4.11
CA LEU A 33 6.69 -5.85 4.97
C LEU A 33 6.64 -7.03 5.92
N LEU A 34 6.75 -6.76 7.22
CA LEU A 34 6.76 -7.80 8.25
C LEU A 34 5.52 -7.71 9.13
N ALA A 35 4.77 -8.81 9.20
CA ALA A 35 3.69 -8.99 10.16
C ALA A 35 4.04 -10.21 11.01
N PRO A 36 3.34 -10.45 12.14
CA PRO A 36 3.74 -11.52 13.05
C PRO A 36 3.93 -12.90 12.43
N GLU A 37 3.15 -13.23 11.41
CA GLU A 37 3.22 -14.56 10.80
C GLU A 37 3.56 -14.52 9.30
N ARG A 38 3.88 -13.34 8.77
CA ARG A 38 4.09 -13.19 7.33
C ARG A 38 5.18 -12.19 7.03
N ALA A 39 5.89 -12.43 5.94
CA ALA A 39 6.83 -11.47 5.39
C ALA A 39 6.55 -11.37 3.89
N LEU A 40 6.48 -10.14 3.38
CA LEU A 40 6.31 -9.89 1.95
C LEU A 40 7.42 -8.99 1.46
N TYR A 41 7.90 -9.28 0.26
CA TYR A 41 8.95 -8.49 -0.39
C TYR A 41 8.34 -7.76 -1.57
N PRO A 42 7.89 -6.50 -1.36
CA PRO A 42 7.20 -5.75 -2.41
C PRO A 42 8.13 -5.37 -3.55
N ASP A 43 7.56 -5.24 -4.75
CA ASP A 43 8.35 -4.81 -5.90
C ASP A 43 8.56 -3.29 -5.85
N LYS A 44 9.31 -2.77 -6.83
CA LYS A 44 9.69 -1.36 -6.86
C LYS A 44 8.51 -0.40 -6.79
N ILE A 45 7.45 -0.68 -7.55
CA ILE A 45 6.26 0.18 -7.57
C ILE A 45 5.53 0.09 -6.24
N ALA A 46 5.37 -1.11 -5.70
CA ALA A 46 4.72 -1.31 -4.41
C ALA A 46 5.47 -0.59 -3.29
N ILE A 47 6.80 -0.60 -3.33
CA ILE A 47 7.62 0.12 -2.35
C ILE A 47 7.29 1.61 -2.37
N GLU A 48 7.19 2.21 -3.55
CA GLU A 48 6.89 3.63 -3.66
C GLU A 48 5.50 3.96 -3.12
N VAL A 49 4.51 3.11 -3.40
CA VAL A 49 3.16 3.28 -2.88
C VAL A 49 3.16 3.15 -1.36
N LEU A 50 3.82 2.12 -0.83
CA LEU A 50 3.83 1.86 0.60
C LEU A 50 4.52 2.97 1.40
N LYS A 51 5.53 3.60 0.84
CA LYS A 51 6.18 4.75 1.49
C LYS A 51 5.23 5.91 1.70
N LYS A 52 4.14 5.97 0.95
CA LYS A 52 3.14 7.02 1.06
C LYS A 52 1.92 6.60 1.88
N CYS A 53 1.89 5.36 2.36
CA CYS A 53 0.78 4.83 3.16
C CYS A 53 1.00 5.14 4.64
N VAL A 54 1.02 6.42 4.97
CA VAL A 54 1.32 6.89 6.32
C VAL A 54 0.13 7.58 7.00
N GLY A 55 -1.06 7.39 6.44
CA GLY A 55 -2.28 7.93 7.04
C GLY A 55 -2.50 9.42 6.81
N LYS A 56 -1.86 10.00 5.80
CA LYS A 56 -1.94 11.44 5.54
C LYS A 56 -2.55 11.81 4.20
N ILE A 57 -2.43 10.96 3.19
CA ILE A 57 -2.93 11.26 1.85
C ILE A 57 -3.77 10.10 1.33
N SER A 58 -4.70 10.43 0.43
CA SER A 58 -5.59 9.43 -0.15
C SER A 58 -4.91 8.64 -1.27
N ILE A 59 -5.52 7.51 -1.62
CA ILE A 59 -5.07 6.72 -2.77
C ILE A 59 -5.10 7.57 -4.04
N GLN A 60 -6.13 8.45 -4.17
CA GLN A 60 -6.21 9.36 -5.30
C GLN A 60 -4.94 10.21 -5.41
N LEU A 61 -4.49 10.80 -4.31
CA LEU A 61 -3.31 11.65 -4.32
C LEU A 61 -2.03 10.84 -4.58
N ILE A 62 -1.95 9.64 -4.01
CA ILE A 62 -0.83 8.75 -4.29
C ILE A 62 -0.77 8.47 -5.79
N GLY A 63 -1.92 8.16 -6.38
CA GLY A 63 -2.00 7.87 -7.81
C GLY A 63 -1.61 9.06 -8.67
N GLU A 64 -2.05 10.26 -8.29
CA GLU A 64 -1.68 11.48 -9.02
C GLU A 64 -0.18 11.72 -8.98
N ASN A 65 0.44 11.51 -7.83
CA ASN A 65 1.88 11.67 -7.68
C ASN A 65 2.65 10.69 -8.56
N LEU A 66 2.23 9.42 -8.57
CA LEU A 66 2.89 8.41 -9.38
C LEU A 66 2.64 8.60 -10.87
N ALA A 67 1.42 9.02 -11.25
CA ALA A 67 1.11 9.29 -12.64
C ALA A 67 1.99 10.37 -13.21
N LYS A 68 2.27 11.42 -12.42
CA LYS A 68 3.20 12.47 -12.80
C LYS A 68 4.61 11.93 -12.98
N LYS A 69 5.06 11.15 -12.01
CA LYS A 69 6.43 10.62 -12.01
C LYS A 69 6.69 9.70 -13.21
N TYR A 70 5.72 8.85 -13.53
CA TYR A 70 5.87 7.86 -14.58
C TYR A 70 5.21 8.25 -15.90
N LYS A 71 4.61 9.45 -15.95
CA LYS A 71 3.91 9.96 -17.16
C LYS A 71 2.88 8.97 -17.67
N ALA A 72 2.05 8.46 -16.75
CA ALA A 72 1.05 7.44 -17.04
C ALA A 72 -0.37 7.97 -16.76
N PRO A 73 -1.42 7.35 -17.36
CA PRO A 73 -2.79 7.75 -17.07
C PRO A 73 -3.15 7.56 -15.60
N VAL A 74 -3.67 8.62 -14.97
CA VAL A 74 -3.93 8.59 -13.54
C VAL A 74 -4.97 7.54 -13.14
N GLU A 75 -6.04 7.37 -13.97
CA GLU A 75 -7.08 6.39 -13.66
C GLU A 75 -6.52 4.97 -13.60
N LYS A 76 -5.62 4.65 -14.54
CA LYS A 76 -5.02 3.32 -14.58
C LYS A 76 -4.11 3.10 -13.35
N ILE A 77 -3.35 4.13 -12.99
CA ILE A 77 -2.46 4.05 -11.81
C ILE A 77 -3.30 3.86 -10.54
N ILE A 78 -4.37 4.61 -10.38
CA ILE A 78 -5.24 4.48 -9.20
C ILE A 78 -5.85 3.09 -9.13
N GLU A 79 -6.33 2.57 -10.26
CA GLU A 79 -6.89 1.22 -10.31
C GLU A 79 -5.87 0.18 -9.87
N ASP A 80 -4.65 0.28 -10.39
CA ASP A 80 -3.58 -0.66 -10.03
C ASP A 80 -3.22 -0.55 -8.55
N ILE A 81 -3.17 0.67 -8.01
CA ILE A 81 -2.89 0.88 -6.59
C ILE A 81 -3.99 0.25 -5.73
N ILE A 82 -5.25 0.49 -6.07
CA ILE A 82 -6.37 -0.07 -5.32
C ILE A 82 -6.29 -1.60 -5.31
N ASN A 83 -6.04 -2.21 -6.47
CA ASN A 83 -5.96 -3.67 -6.55
C ASN A 83 -4.81 -4.21 -5.70
N MET A 84 -3.66 -3.57 -5.76
CA MET A 84 -2.50 -3.99 -4.97
C MET A 84 -2.74 -3.82 -3.48
N LEU A 85 -3.22 -2.64 -3.06
CA LEU A 85 -3.44 -2.37 -1.65
C LEU A 85 -4.61 -3.18 -1.09
N GLN A 86 -5.62 -3.49 -1.92
CA GLN A 86 -6.72 -4.34 -1.49
C GLN A 86 -6.21 -5.73 -1.11
N ASP A 87 -5.31 -6.29 -1.90
CA ASP A 87 -4.70 -7.58 -1.57
C ASP A 87 -3.96 -7.51 -0.24
N LEU A 88 -3.22 -6.43 -0.02
CA LEU A 88 -2.49 -6.25 1.25
C LEU A 88 -3.44 -6.04 2.43
N ALA A 89 -4.52 -5.30 2.23
CA ALA A 89 -5.53 -5.10 3.28
C ALA A 89 -6.19 -6.42 3.65
N ASP A 90 -6.50 -7.24 2.66
CA ASP A 90 -7.10 -8.55 2.89
C ASP A 90 -6.18 -9.47 3.70
N LYS A 91 -4.88 -9.27 3.59
CA LYS A 91 -3.88 -10.06 4.32
C LYS A 91 -3.49 -9.43 5.66
N GLY A 92 -4.07 -8.30 6.00
CA GLY A 92 -3.82 -7.65 7.29
C GLY A 92 -2.61 -6.71 7.33
N PHE A 93 -2.01 -6.39 6.17
CA PHE A 93 -0.85 -5.50 6.12
C PHE A 93 -1.21 -4.02 6.03
N LEU A 94 -2.48 -3.70 5.83
CA LEU A 94 -2.89 -2.32 5.57
C LEU A 94 -4.26 -2.07 6.17
N LYS A 95 -4.49 -0.83 6.61
CA LYS A 95 -5.81 -0.43 7.11
C LYS A 95 -6.13 0.98 6.63
N GLU A 96 -7.35 1.40 6.87
CA GLU A 96 -7.79 2.76 6.60
C GLU A 96 -7.52 3.62 7.82
N CYS A 97 -7.02 4.83 7.57
CA CYS A 97 -6.73 5.78 8.64
C CYS A 97 -8.02 6.35 9.25
#